data_cd97bdfeae9a848ad87a9f65170646de
#
_entry.id   cd97bdfeae9a848ad87a9f65170646de
#
_cell.length_a   1.000
_cell.length_b   1.000
_cell.length_c   1.000
_cell.angle_alpha   90.00
_cell.angle_beta   90.00
_cell.angle_gamma   90.00
#
_symmetry.space_group_name_H-M   'P 1'
#
loop_
_entity.id
_entity.type
_entity.pdbx_description
1 polymer ?
#
loop_
_entity_poly.entity_id
_entity_poly.type
_entity_poly.pdbx_seq_one_letter_code
_entity_poly.pdbx_strand_id
1 'polypeptide(L)'
;MCSSDLYEAGGDPALLAPRPYALTLAHKHLPEMVAHTGLAARPLFMPVVGPFAKGLAVSVPLHVSQLRPGTTAADLHAALAVRYEGERFVRVMPLGDEANLAGGFFDVTACNDSNRAELFVFAGDGQALLVARLDNLGKGASGAAVQCMNIHLGLDERLGLEG
;
A
#
# COMPACT_ATOMS: atom_id res chain seq x y z
N MET A 1 6.97 2.55 19.50
CA MET A 1 7.42 3.79 18.82
C MET A 1 7.02 3.61 17.37
N CYS A 2 6.18 4.49 16.83
CA CYS A 2 5.83 4.46 15.42
C CYS A 2 7.03 4.98 14.62
N SER A 3 7.31 4.43 13.44
CA SER A 3 8.48 4.86 12.64
C SER A 3 8.38 6.34 12.21
N SER A 4 7.17 6.89 12.12
CA SER A 4 6.93 8.31 11.81
C SER A 4 7.45 9.26 12.90
N ASP A 5 7.48 8.84 14.17
CA ASP A 5 7.97 9.67 15.28
C ASP A 5 9.45 10.06 15.13
N LEU A 6 10.21 9.26 14.34
CA LEU A 6 11.62 9.50 14.07
C LEU A 6 11.89 10.66 13.11
N TYR A 7 10.88 11.08 12.35
CA TYR A 7 11.01 12.07 11.25
C TYR A 7 10.33 13.39 11.55
N GLU A 8 10.10 13.71 12.83
CA GLU A 8 9.64 15.03 13.23
C GLU A 8 10.71 16.10 12.98
N ALA A 9 10.26 17.32 12.67
CA ALA A 9 11.14 18.42 12.27
C ALA A 9 12.24 18.70 13.31
N GLY A 10 13.50 18.70 12.87
CA GLY A 10 14.67 18.94 13.71
C GLY A 10 15.44 17.68 14.16
N GLY A 11 15.10 16.53 13.60
CA GLY A 11 15.73 15.24 13.91
C GLY A 11 17.17 15.08 13.42
N ASP A 12 17.79 13.97 13.80
CA ASP A 12 19.15 13.56 13.46
C ASP A 12 19.35 13.55 11.93
N PRO A 13 20.37 14.20 11.36
CA PRO A 13 20.72 14.13 9.95
C PRO A 13 20.86 12.70 9.40
N ALA A 14 21.20 11.70 10.22
CA ALA A 14 21.24 10.29 9.84
C ALA A 14 19.86 9.76 9.42
N LEU A 15 18.75 10.44 9.78
CA LEU A 15 17.39 10.08 9.42
C LEU A 15 16.97 10.60 8.03
N LEU A 16 17.81 11.40 7.37
CA LEU A 16 17.51 11.94 6.03
C LEU A 16 17.63 10.91 4.90
N ALA A 17 18.17 9.72 5.18
CA ALA A 17 18.27 8.63 4.22
C ALA A 17 17.20 7.55 4.46
N PRO A 18 16.70 6.85 3.42
CA PRO A 18 15.85 5.68 3.60
C PRO A 18 16.58 4.59 4.40
N ARG A 19 15.87 3.96 5.34
CA ARG A 19 16.47 3.00 6.29
C ARG A 19 15.71 1.67 6.26
N PRO A 20 16.24 0.61 5.62
CA PRO A 20 15.72 -0.74 5.76
C PRO A 20 15.81 -1.21 7.22
N TYR A 21 14.79 -1.93 7.68
CA TYR A 21 14.78 -2.50 9.04
C TYR A 21 14.19 -3.91 9.04
N ALA A 22 14.16 -4.57 10.20
CA ALA A 22 13.72 -5.96 10.34
C ALA A 22 14.46 -6.94 9.40
N LEU A 23 15.74 -6.71 9.16
CA LEU A 23 16.57 -7.49 8.25
C LEU A 23 16.84 -8.92 8.74
N THR A 24 16.41 -9.27 9.94
CA THR A 24 16.37 -10.66 10.45
C THR A 24 15.23 -11.47 9.84
N LEU A 25 14.40 -10.87 8.97
CA LEU A 25 13.24 -11.47 8.33
C LEU A 25 12.20 -12.03 9.32
N ALA A 26 12.12 -11.45 10.50
CA ALA A 26 11.23 -11.84 11.61
C ALA A 26 10.32 -10.69 12.06
N HIS A 27 9.74 -9.93 11.10
CA HIS A 27 8.86 -8.82 11.42
C HIS A 27 7.54 -9.32 12.03
N LYS A 28 7.00 -8.55 13.01
CA LYS A 28 5.76 -8.89 13.73
C LYS A 28 4.52 -9.05 12.83
N HIS A 29 4.47 -8.41 11.65
CA HIS A 29 3.36 -8.52 10.72
C HIS A 29 3.40 -9.77 9.83
N LEU A 30 4.48 -10.54 9.80
CA LEU A 30 4.56 -11.75 8.96
C LEU A 30 3.48 -12.80 9.30
N PRO A 31 3.16 -13.09 10.59
CA PRO A 31 2.07 -14.00 10.92
C PRO A 31 0.71 -13.49 10.43
N GLU A 32 0.45 -12.19 10.53
CA GLU A 32 -0.78 -11.56 10.04
C GLU A 32 -0.89 -11.67 8.52
N MET A 33 0.21 -11.40 7.79
CA MET A 33 0.24 -11.55 6.33
C MET A 33 -0.11 -12.99 5.93
N VAL A 34 0.48 -14.00 6.55
CA VAL A 34 0.15 -15.40 6.26
C VAL A 34 -1.31 -15.73 6.57
N ALA A 35 -1.79 -15.29 7.73
CA ALA A 35 -3.17 -15.58 8.17
C ALA A 35 -4.23 -14.98 7.22
N HIS A 36 -4.01 -13.75 6.73
CA HIS A 36 -4.97 -13.05 5.89
C HIS A 36 -4.85 -13.38 4.39
N THR A 37 -3.67 -13.78 3.93
CA THR A 37 -3.46 -14.11 2.51
C THR A 37 -3.59 -15.59 2.20
N GLY A 38 -3.54 -16.47 3.21
CA GLY A 38 -3.54 -17.90 3.02
C GLY A 38 -2.27 -18.46 2.36
N LEU A 39 -1.18 -17.71 2.34
CA LEU A 39 0.09 -18.14 1.78
C LEU A 39 0.64 -19.35 2.53
N ALA A 40 1.08 -20.39 1.79
CA ALA A 40 1.69 -21.58 2.36
C ALA A 40 3.06 -21.31 3.00
N ALA A 41 3.76 -20.29 2.54
CA ALA A 41 5.04 -19.85 3.07
C ALA A 41 5.00 -18.37 3.46
N ARG A 42 5.82 -17.99 4.43
CA ARG A 42 5.97 -16.58 4.81
C ARG A 42 6.51 -15.76 3.64
N PRO A 43 5.90 -14.60 3.32
CA PRO A 43 6.43 -13.73 2.27
C PRO A 43 7.77 -13.13 2.69
N LEU A 44 8.60 -12.78 1.71
CA LEU A 44 9.76 -11.92 1.95
C LEU A 44 9.23 -10.50 2.21
N PHE A 45 9.53 -9.98 3.38
CA PHE A 45 9.11 -8.65 3.80
C PHE A 45 10.32 -7.84 4.25
N MET A 46 10.63 -6.79 3.51
CA MET A 46 11.75 -5.89 3.76
C MET A 46 11.23 -4.46 3.87
N PRO A 47 10.78 -4.03 5.06
CA PRO A 47 10.28 -2.68 5.26
C PRO A 47 11.40 -1.65 5.23
N VAL A 48 11.10 -0.49 4.65
CA VAL A 48 12.00 0.66 4.57
C VAL A 48 11.26 1.88 5.12
N VAL A 49 11.90 2.61 6.04
CA VAL A 49 11.39 3.90 6.53
C VAL A 49 12.06 5.00 5.72
N GLY A 50 11.26 5.93 5.20
CA GLY A 50 11.73 7.11 4.46
C GLY A 50 11.68 8.38 5.31
N PRO A 51 12.36 9.47 4.89
CA PRO A 51 12.44 10.74 5.61
C PRO A 51 11.20 11.62 5.36
N PHE A 52 10.01 11.09 5.62
CA PHE A 52 8.74 11.80 5.51
C PHE A 52 7.80 11.37 6.65
N ALA A 53 7.00 12.31 7.15
CA ALA A 53 6.17 12.09 8.34
C ALA A 53 5.07 11.05 8.11
N LYS A 54 4.47 11.03 6.94
CA LYS A 54 3.38 10.11 6.57
C LYS A 54 3.38 9.79 5.09
N GLY A 55 2.78 8.68 4.75
CA GLY A 55 2.74 8.06 3.43
C GLY A 55 3.26 6.63 3.49
N LEU A 56 2.68 5.75 2.71
CA LEU A 56 3.03 4.34 2.64
C LEU A 56 2.84 3.82 1.22
N ALA A 57 3.83 3.10 0.73
CA ALA A 57 3.69 2.26 -0.44
C ALA A 57 4.07 0.82 -0.10
N VAL A 58 3.21 -0.12 -0.47
CA VAL A 58 3.49 -1.56 -0.38
C VAL A 58 3.64 -2.09 -1.79
N SER A 59 4.82 -2.58 -2.14
CA SER A 59 5.15 -3.11 -3.46
C SER A 59 5.27 -4.63 -3.42
N VAL A 60 4.57 -5.31 -4.33
CA VAL A 60 4.59 -6.77 -4.48
C VAL A 60 5.06 -7.11 -5.90
N PRO A 61 6.37 -7.35 -6.09
CA PRO A 61 6.90 -7.80 -7.37
C PRO A 61 6.54 -9.27 -7.61
N LEU A 62 6.13 -9.59 -8.84
CA LEU A 62 5.71 -10.93 -9.24
C LEU A 62 6.34 -11.32 -10.58
N HIS A 63 6.76 -12.58 -10.72
CA HIS A 63 6.93 -13.21 -12.02
C HIS A 63 5.58 -13.81 -12.45
N VAL A 64 5.11 -13.50 -13.65
CA VAL A 64 3.83 -14.06 -14.15
C VAL A 64 3.86 -15.58 -14.24
N SER A 65 5.05 -16.19 -14.36
CA SER A 65 5.23 -17.65 -14.29
C SER A 65 4.87 -18.28 -12.94
N GLN A 66 4.77 -17.49 -11.88
CA GLN A 66 4.33 -17.93 -10.54
C GLN A 66 2.81 -17.92 -10.40
N LEU A 67 2.11 -17.36 -11.38
CA LEU A 67 0.66 -17.27 -11.42
C LEU A 67 0.07 -18.47 -12.18
N ARG A 68 -1.25 -18.54 -12.26
CA ARG A 68 -1.92 -19.55 -13.09
C ARG A 68 -1.46 -19.39 -14.55
N PRO A 69 -1.22 -20.49 -15.28
CA PRO A 69 -0.80 -20.39 -16.68
C PRO A 69 -1.72 -19.49 -17.51
N GLY A 70 -1.15 -18.61 -18.29
CA GLY A 70 -1.87 -17.63 -19.11
C GLY A 70 -2.29 -16.35 -18.42
N THR A 71 -2.07 -16.21 -17.11
CA THR A 71 -2.36 -14.95 -16.39
C THR A 71 -1.38 -13.85 -16.81
N THR A 72 -1.90 -12.69 -17.11
CA THR A 72 -1.15 -11.49 -17.48
C THR A 72 -1.27 -10.39 -16.41
N ALA A 73 -0.47 -9.33 -16.53
CA ALA A 73 -0.64 -8.14 -15.68
C ALA A 73 -2.01 -7.46 -15.89
N ALA A 74 -2.56 -7.53 -17.11
CA ALA A 74 -3.89 -7.00 -17.39
C ALA A 74 -4.99 -7.79 -16.64
N ASP A 75 -4.84 -9.11 -16.50
CA ASP A 75 -5.78 -9.92 -15.72
C ASP A 75 -5.70 -9.60 -14.24
N LEU A 76 -4.50 -9.32 -13.71
CA LEU A 76 -4.33 -8.86 -12.32
C LEU A 76 -5.02 -7.52 -12.10
N HIS A 77 -4.84 -6.57 -13.03
CA HIS A 77 -5.51 -5.27 -12.98
C HIS A 77 -7.03 -5.43 -13.03
N ALA A 78 -7.55 -6.22 -13.97
CA ALA A 78 -8.97 -6.48 -14.11
C ALA A 78 -9.57 -7.13 -12.84
N ALA A 79 -8.86 -8.08 -12.22
CA ALA A 79 -9.29 -8.71 -10.98
C ALA A 79 -9.39 -7.69 -9.83
N LEU A 80 -8.42 -6.79 -9.71
CA LEU A 80 -8.48 -5.70 -8.71
C LEU A 80 -9.63 -4.73 -9.02
N ALA A 81 -9.81 -4.33 -10.28
CA ALA A 81 -10.87 -3.42 -10.69
C ALA A 81 -12.27 -3.99 -10.35
N VAL A 82 -12.51 -5.26 -10.65
CA VAL A 82 -13.77 -5.94 -10.31
C VAL A 82 -13.94 -6.07 -8.79
N ARG A 83 -12.85 -6.41 -8.06
CA ARG A 83 -12.94 -6.60 -6.59
C ARG A 83 -13.28 -5.32 -5.85
N TYR A 84 -12.78 -4.19 -6.33
CA TYR A 84 -12.94 -2.89 -5.67
C TYR A 84 -13.92 -1.95 -6.39
N GLU A 85 -14.72 -2.50 -7.33
CA GLU A 85 -15.79 -1.73 -7.98
C GLU A 85 -16.80 -1.22 -6.95
N GLY A 86 -17.08 0.07 -7.00
CA GLY A 86 -18.00 0.72 -6.07
C GLY A 86 -17.46 1.00 -4.66
N GLU A 87 -16.25 0.54 -4.34
CA GLU A 87 -15.62 0.83 -3.05
C GLU A 87 -15.28 2.32 -2.91
N ARG A 88 -15.71 2.92 -1.81
CA ARG A 88 -15.67 4.37 -1.61
C ARG A 88 -14.25 4.92 -1.47
N PHE A 89 -13.40 4.19 -0.76
CA PHE A 89 -12.06 4.64 -0.38
C PHE A 89 -10.93 3.83 -1.03
N VAL A 90 -11.25 2.98 -2.01
CA VAL A 90 -10.25 2.23 -2.77
C VAL A 90 -10.38 2.56 -4.24
N ARG A 91 -9.29 2.97 -4.87
CA ARG A 91 -9.23 3.27 -6.32
C ARG A 91 -8.22 2.36 -6.98
N VAL A 92 -8.65 1.67 -8.03
CA VAL A 92 -7.71 0.96 -8.92
C VAL A 92 -7.35 1.92 -10.05
N MET A 93 -6.06 2.23 -10.12
CA MET A 93 -5.53 3.19 -11.08
C MET A 93 -5.34 2.53 -12.46
N PRO A 94 -5.32 3.31 -13.55
CA PRO A 94 -5.09 2.75 -14.89
C PRO A 94 -3.84 1.86 -14.98
N LEU A 95 -3.93 0.80 -15.78
CA LEU A 95 -2.84 -0.16 -15.94
C LEU A 95 -1.60 0.50 -16.55
N GLY A 96 -0.47 0.44 -15.85
CA GLY A 96 0.83 0.88 -16.36
C GLY A 96 0.91 2.35 -16.76
N ASP A 97 -0.04 3.17 -16.30
CA ASP A 97 -0.12 4.57 -16.71
C ASP A 97 1.04 5.39 -16.14
N GLU A 98 1.87 5.96 -17.02
CA GLU A 98 2.95 6.88 -16.65
C GLU A 98 2.42 8.17 -15.98
N ALA A 99 1.16 8.56 -16.23
CA ALA A 99 0.52 9.66 -15.53
C ALA A 99 0.40 9.43 -14.02
N ASN A 100 0.51 8.18 -13.56
CA ASN A 100 0.61 7.83 -12.15
C ASN A 100 1.98 8.13 -11.52
N LEU A 101 2.95 8.54 -12.34
CA LEU A 101 4.33 8.79 -11.91
C LEU A 101 4.64 10.30 -12.00
N ALA A 102 5.28 10.83 -10.97
CA ALA A 102 5.78 12.20 -10.95
C ALA A 102 7.20 12.24 -11.54
N GLY A 103 7.34 12.64 -12.82
CA GLY A 103 8.63 12.66 -13.50
C GLY A 103 9.34 11.30 -13.55
N GLY A 104 8.57 10.21 -13.69
CA GLY A 104 9.08 8.84 -13.67
C GLY A 104 9.24 8.23 -12.28
N PHE A 105 8.92 8.95 -11.20
CA PHE A 105 9.01 8.49 -9.82
C PHE A 105 7.63 8.26 -9.22
N PHE A 106 7.52 7.23 -8.38
CA PHE A 106 6.30 6.95 -7.65
C PHE A 106 6.24 7.84 -6.39
N ASP A 107 5.26 8.74 -6.32
CA ASP A 107 5.05 9.59 -5.14
C ASP A 107 4.29 8.81 -4.06
N VAL A 108 4.98 8.43 -3.00
CA VAL A 108 4.41 7.69 -1.86
C VAL A 108 3.52 8.55 -0.96
N THR A 109 3.54 9.87 -1.13
CA THR A 109 2.82 10.83 -0.27
C THR A 109 1.49 11.32 -0.86
N ALA A 110 1.19 11.00 -2.11
CA ALA A 110 0.03 11.54 -2.83
C ALA A 110 -1.35 11.15 -2.27
N CYS A 111 -1.42 10.20 -1.33
CA CYS A 111 -2.65 9.88 -0.59
C CYS A 111 -2.70 10.48 0.82
N ASN A 112 -1.70 11.29 1.21
CA ASN A 112 -1.66 11.89 2.54
C ASN A 112 -2.90 12.76 2.81
N ASP A 113 -3.28 12.83 4.07
CA ASP A 113 -4.44 13.58 4.54
C ASP A 113 -5.79 13.09 3.98
N SER A 114 -5.84 11.86 3.48
CA SER A 114 -7.06 11.24 3.00
C SER A 114 -7.25 9.83 3.55
N ASN A 115 -8.51 9.34 3.52
CA ASN A 115 -8.82 7.94 3.82
C ASN A 115 -8.76 7.07 2.55
N ARG A 116 -8.03 7.51 1.51
CA ARG A 116 -7.94 6.83 0.22
C ARG A 116 -6.81 5.83 0.17
N ALA A 117 -7.06 4.68 -0.44
CA ALA A 117 -6.06 3.73 -0.91
C ALA A 117 -6.08 3.67 -2.43
N GLU A 118 -4.94 3.70 -3.07
CA GLU A 118 -4.79 3.57 -4.52
C GLU A 118 -3.99 2.32 -4.84
N LEU A 119 -4.49 1.54 -5.79
CA LEU A 119 -3.90 0.28 -6.23
C LEU A 119 -3.42 0.41 -7.67
N PHE A 120 -2.19 0.03 -7.91
CA PHE A 120 -1.52 0.12 -9.20
C PHE A 120 -1.05 -1.25 -9.64
N VAL A 121 -1.08 -1.49 -10.94
CA VAL A 121 -0.44 -2.62 -11.58
C VAL A 121 0.46 -2.09 -12.69
N PHE A 122 1.75 -2.34 -12.57
CA PHE A 122 2.73 -2.06 -13.61
C PHE A 122 3.14 -3.37 -14.28
N ALA A 123 3.31 -3.34 -15.59
CA ALA A 123 3.65 -4.50 -16.39
C ALA A 123 5.07 -4.39 -16.95
N GLY A 124 5.80 -5.49 -16.90
CA GLY A 124 7.07 -5.70 -17.59
C GLY A 124 7.04 -6.99 -18.42
N ASP A 125 8.14 -7.31 -19.10
CA ASP A 125 8.27 -8.58 -19.83
C ASP A 125 8.31 -9.75 -18.84
N GLY A 126 7.24 -10.54 -18.81
CA GLY A 126 7.09 -11.68 -17.88
C GLY A 126 7.00 -11.29 -16.41
N GLN A 127 6.78 -10.02 -16.08
CA GLN A 127 6.74 -9.50 -14.72
C GLN A 127 5.53 -8.58 -14.52
N ALA A 128 5.09 -8.49 -13.27
CA ALA A 128 4.11 -7.50 -12.82
C ALA A 128 4.54 -6.94 -11.47
N LEU A 129 4.28 -5.66 -11.24
CA LEU A 129 4.48 -5.01 -9.96
C LEU A 129 3.13 -4.47 -9.50
N LEU A 130 2.62 -5.00 -8.38
CA LEU A 130 1.45 -4.44 -7.72
C LEU A 130 1.92 -3.46 -6.64
N VAL A 131 1.31 -2.28 -6.60
CA VAL A 131 1.61 -1.29 -5.56
C VAL A 131 0.32 -0.81 -4.93
N ALA A 132 0.29 -0.78 -3.60
CA ALA A 132 -0.75 -0.09 -2.85
C ALA A 132 -0.16 1.18 -2.23
N ARG A 133 -0.83 2.34 -2.40
CA ARG A 133 -0.44 3.62 -1.82
C ARG A 133 -1.53 4.12 -0.89
N LEU A 134 -1.17 4.59 0.27
CA LEU A 134 -2.10 5.16 1.25
C LEU A 134 -1.38 6.04 2.28
N ASP A 135 -2.13 6.85 3.02
CA ASP A 135 -1.63 7.51 4.24
C ASP A 135 -1.58 6.48 5.38
N ASN A 136 -0.38 6.21 5.91
CA ASN A 136 -0.18 5.24 6.99
C ASN A 136 -0.81 5.66 8.33
N LEU A 137 -1.04 6.94 8.55
CA LEU A 137 -1.69 7.50 9.76
C LEU A 137 -3.20 7.70 9.54
N GLY A 138 -3.62 7.99 8.30
CA GLY A 138 -5.01 8.09 7.87
C GLY A 138 -5.62 6.73 7.56
N LYS A 139 -5.69 6.35 6.29
CA LYS A 139 -6.26 5.07 5.81
C LYS A 139 -5.60 3.84 6.46
N GLY A 140 -4.31 3.92 6.77
CA GLY A 140 -3.55 2.84 7.42
C GLY A 140 -3.79 2.70 8.94
N ALA A 141 -4.46 3.65 9.58
CA ALA A 141 -4.67 3.66 11.03
C ALA A 141 -6.01 4.30 11.42
N SER A 142 -6.02 5.61 11.79
CA SER A 142 -7.19 6.29 12.35
C SER A 142 -8.37 6.33 11.38
N GLY A 143 -8.12 6.59 10.10
CA GLY A 143 -9.17 6.66 9.09
C GLY A 143 -9.88 5.33 8.88
N ALA A 144 -9.13 4.20 8.84
CA ALA A 144 -9.75 2.89 8.78
C ALA A 144 -10.57 2.57 10.05
N ALA A 145 -10.10 2.99 11.23
CA ALA A 145 -10.84 2.79 12.47
C ALA A 145 -12.18 3.55 12.47
N VAL A 146 -12.17 4.81 12.04
CA VAL A 146 -13.40 5.62 11.90
C VAL A 146 -14.34 5.02 10.86
N GLN A 147 -13.82 4.60 9.69
CA GLN A 147 -14.61 3.94 8.65
C GLN A 147 -15.28 2.67 9.18
N CYS A 148 -14.53 1.79 9.84
CA CYS A 148 -15.08 0.57 10.44
C CYS A 148 -16.14 0.88 11.50
N MET A 149 -15.93 1.90 12.34
CA MET A 149 -16.90 2.35 13.32
C MET A 149 -18.19 2.83 12.65
N ASN A 150 -18.09 3.67 11.60
CA ASN A 150 -19.25 4.16 10.86
C ASN A 150 -20.07 3.00 10.29
N ILE A 151 -19.41 2.04 9.61
CA ILE A 151 -20.06 0.84 9.05
C ILE A 151 -20.72 0.02 10.16
N HIS A 152 -20.03 -0.21 11.28
CA HIS A 152 -20.56 -0.99 12.40
C HIS A 152 -21.81 -0.35 13.02
N LEU A 153 -21.86 0.98 13.09
CA LEU A 153 -22.99 1.73 13.62
C LEU A 153 -24.11 1.99 12.60
N GLY A 154 -23.96 1.55 11.36
CA GLY A 154 -24.93 1.79 10.27
C GLY A 154 -24.97 3.25 9.81
N LEU A 155 -23.89 4.01 10.04
CA LEU A 155 -23.72 5.38 9.57
C LEU A 155 -23.15 5.40 8.13
N ASP A 156 -23.21 6.57 7.47
CA ASP A 156 -22.45 6.74 6.21
C ASP A 156 -20.97 6.52 6.48
N GLU A 157 -20.35 5.58 5.76
CA GLU A 157 -18.94 5.23 5.97
C GLU A 157 -17.96 6.41 5.80
N ARG A 158 -18.40 7.47 5.09
CA ARG A 158 -17.61 8.70 4.85
C ARG A 158 -17.64 9.68 6.03
N LEU A 159 -18.50 9.48 7.00
CA LEU A 159 -18.72 10.48 8.04
C LEU A 159 -17.42 10.82 8.79
N GLY A 160 -16.98 12.09 8.66
CA GLY A 160 -15.71 12.57 9.23
C GLY A 160 -14.44 12.10 8.52
N LEU A 161 -14.55 11.59 7.29
CA LEU A 161 -13.42 11.12 6.49
C LEU A 161 -13.34 11.84 5.15
N GLU A 162 -12.11 12.21 4.76
CA GLU A 162 -11.77 12.75 3.45
C GLU A 162 -11.33 11.61 2.50
N GLY A 163 -11.80 11.65 1.21
CA GLY A 163 -11.49 10.56 0.28
C GLY A 163 -11.49 10.89 -1.19
#